data_d0a673985ddb77a773343faf2d8b7a2c
#
_entry.id   d0a673985ddb77a773343faf2d8b7a2c
#
_cell.length_a   1.000
_cell.length_b   1.000
_cell.length_c   1.000
_cell.angle_alpha   90.00
_cell.angle_beta   90.00
_cell.angle_gamma   90.00
#
_symmetry.space_group_name_H-M   'P 1'
#
loop_
_entity.id
_entity.type
_entity.pdbx_description
1 polymer ?
#
loop_
_entity_poly.entity_id
_entity_poly.type
_entity_poly.pdbx_seq_one_letter_code
_entity_poly.pdbx_strand_id
1 'polypeptide(L)'
;MTASPSAAKAQKMPDLIGAYRPISGVPDEMVAPDGTVKPGWFKFMSALDALGAEELTNRFQHADQYLRDAGVFYRMYDGLEQGERDWPLAHIPLLIAEDEWRGIEAGLAQRADLLETVIADIYGNNALVRDGLLPPELIAGNPEFLRPMVGIEPMSGHHLHFCAFELGRGPDGRWWVLGDRTQAPSGAGFALENRVATTRALADIYADLNVHRLAGFFRDFRNALTDMGGNGSGRVAILTPGPLNETYFEHAYIARYLGFLLVQGEDLVVVDGEVMVRTVSGLKPISVLWRRLDGDFTDPLELRQDSHIGTPGLTEAVRRGSVAFVNSLGAGILETRALGAFLPAIARSRLGSDLALPNIATWWCGGEEARAYVRDNFNDLLVGPALSTLLSIDDDGGTAAIADLDPAARADLLAKIESDPKAFAAQEAVKLSTAPVYVGGALEPRP
;
A
#
# COMPACT_ATOMS: atom_id res chain seq x y z
N MET A 1 -14.30 -60.72 -4.76
CA MET A 1 -14.52 -59.72 -5.83
C MET A 1 -14.08 -58.37 -5.33
N THR A 2 -12.88 -58.03 -5.62
CA THR A 2 -12.24 -56.76 -5.24
C THR A 2 -12.52 -55.75 -6.40
N ALA A 3 -13.26 -54.69 -6.08
CA ALA A 3 -13.50 -53.60 -7.02
C ALA A 3 -12.20 -52.83 -7.25
N SER A 4 -11.74 -52.77 -8.48
CA SER A 4 -10.65 -51.90 -8.96
C SER A 4 -11.02 -50.44 -8.72
N PRO A 5 -10.07 -49.58 -8.28
CA PRO A 5 -10.30 -48.15 -8.21
C PRO A 5 -10.48 -47.61 -9.63
N SER A 6 -11.57 -46.89 -9.84
CA SER A 6 -11.87 -46.14 -11.06
C SER A 6 -10.68 -45.23 -11.40
N ALA A 7 -10.09 -45.41 -12.55
CA ALA A 7 -9.09 -44.51 -13.11
C ALA A 7 -9.71 -43.12 -13.25
N ALA A 8 -9.21 -42.17 -12.46
CA ALA A 8 -9.53 -40.76 -12.63
C ALA A 8 -9.16 -40.39 -14.09
N LYS A 9 -10.14 -39.96 -14.89
CA LYS A 9 -9.90 -39.44 -16.22
C LYS A 9 -8.89 -38.30 -16.08
N ALA A 10 -7.74 -38.48 -16.71
CA ALA A 10 -6.76 -37.38 -16.83
C ALA A 10 -7.48 -36.15 -17.42
N GLN A 11 -7.63 -35.12 -16.65
CA GLN A 11 -8.29 -33.90 -17.05
C GLN A 11 -7.39 -33.23 -18.11
N LYS A 12 -7.92 -32.95 -19.30
CA LYS A 12 -7.13 -32.30 -20.39
C LYS A 12 -6.63 -30.96 -19.88
N MET A 13 -5.34 -30.70 -20.07
CA MET A 13 -4.74 -29.40 -19.76
C MET A 13 -5.38 -28.33 -20.66
N PRO A 14 -5.84 -27.19 -20.10
CA PRO A 14 -6.31 -26.06 -20.89
C PRO A 14 -5.23 -25.55 -21.86
N ASP A 15 -5.61 -25.14 -23.04
CA ASP A 15 -4.65 -24.72 -24.09
C ASP A 15 -3.87 -23.46 -23.66
N LEU A 16 -4.52 -22.52 -22.93
CA LEU A 16 -3.87 -21.34 -22.35
C LEU A 16 -2.73 -21.73 -21.38
N ILE A 17 -2.97 -22.71 -20.48
CA ILE A 17 -1.95 -23.18 -19.54
C ILE A 17 -0.84 -23.95 -20.29
N GLY A 18 -1.19 -24.74 -21.29
CA GLY A 18 -0.24 -25.56 -22.05
C GLY A 18 0.86 -24.73 -22.73
N ALA A 19 0.55 -23.50 -23.11
CA ALA A 19 1.49 -22.55 -23.71
C ALA A 19 2.31 -21.74 -22.70
N TYR A 20 1.85 -21.62 -21.45
CA TYR A 20 2.49 -20.82 -20.41
C TYR A 20 3.83 -21.41 -19.95
N ARG A 21 4.83 -20.56 -19.79
CA ARG A 21 6.17 -20.95 -19.35
C ARG A 21 6.62 -20.02 -18.20
N PRO A 22 6.63 -20.51 -16.94
CA PRO A 22 7.19 -19.77 -15.81
C PRO A 22 8.66 -19.41 -16.05
N ILE A 23 9.11 -18.30 -15.44
CA ILE A 23 10.53 -17.90 -15.48
C ILE A 23 11.34 -18.88 -14.65
N SER A 24 12.40 -19.43 -15.24
CA SER A 24 13.26 -20.40 -14.55
C SER A 24 13.91 -19.78 -13.31
N GLY A 25 13.81 -20.47 -12.18
CA GLY A 25 14.41 -20.03 -10.90
C GLY A 25 13.65 -18.89 -10.22
N VAL A 26 12.44 -18.56 -10.70
CA VAL A 26 11.54 -17.59 -10.07
C VAL A 26 10.25 -18.32 -9.66
N PRO A 27 9.73 -18.12 -8.44
CA PRO A 27 8.44 -18.68 -8.04
C PRO A 27 7.32 -18.19 -8.94
N ASP A 28 6.30 -19.02 -9.12
CA ASP A 28 5.14 -18.68 -9.95
C ASP A 28 3.84 -18.88 -9.19
N GLU A 29 2.88 -17.94 -9.36
CA GLU A 29 1.62 -17.99 -8.64
C GLU A 29 0.68 -19.09 -9.15
N MET A 30 0.75 -19.41 -10.44
CA MET A 30 -0.09 -20.43 -11.06
C MET A 30 0.54 -21.82 -11.03
N VAL A 31 1.86 -21.91 -11.25
CA VAL A 31 2.56 -23.18 -11.42
C VAL A 31 3.47 -23.45 -10.21
N ALA A 32 3.34 -24.61 -9.61
CA ALA A 32 4.20 -25.05 -8.51
C ALA A 32 5.58 -25.47 -9.02
N PRO A 33 6.62 -25.56 -8.15
CA PRO A 33 7.99 -25.91 -8.54
C PRO A 33 8.15 -27.27 -9.25
N ASP A 34 7.22 -28.19 -9.03
CA ASP A 34 7.16 -29.51 -9.69
C ASP A 34 6.48 -29.47 -11.07
N GLY A 35 6.07 -28.28 -11.54
CA GLY A 35 5.40 -28.07 -12.81
C GLY A 35 3.89 -28.30 -12.76
N THR A 36 3.32 -28.63 -11.60
CA THR A 36 1.87 -28.80 -11.46
C THR A 36 1.15 -27.45 -11.32
N VAL A 37 -0.04 -27.36 -11.93
CA VAL A 37 -0.90 -26.17 -11.79
C VAL A 37 -1.67 -26.25 -10.48
N LYS A 38 -1.63 -25.18 -9.69
CA LYS A 38 -2.36 -25.10 -8.41
C LYS A 38 -3.89 -25.22 -8.67
N PRO A 39 -4.64 -25.93 -7.79
CA PRO A 39 -6.05 -26.29 -8.07
C PRO A 39 -6.98 -25.10 -8.36
N GLY A 40 -6.85 -24.01 -7.64
CA GLY A 40 -7.63 -22.79 -7.87
C GLY A 40 -7.38 -22.19 -9.26
N TRP A 41 -6.12 -22.13 -9.67
CA TRP A 41 -5.70 -21.68 -10.98
C TRP A 41 -6.18 -22.60 -12.09
N PHE A 42 -6.10 -23.92 -11.89
CA PHE A 42 -6.59 -24.87 -12.88
C PHE A 42 -8.09 -24.70 -13.16
N LYS A 43 -8.90 -24.51 -12.10
CA LYS A 43 -10.35 -24.27 -12.24
C LYS A 43 -10.64 -22.98 -13.00
N PHE A 44 -9.98 -21.89 -12.62
CA PHE A 44 -10.15 -20.58 -13.23
C PHE A 44 -9.73 -20.58 -14.70
N MET A 45 -8.53 -21.09 -15.00
CA MET A 45 -8.03 -21.14 -16.38
C MET A 45 -8.82 -22.07 -17.28
N SER A 46 -9.35 -23.19 -16.75
CA SER A 46 -10.26 -24.05 -17.50
C SER A 46 -11.55 -23.35 -17.88
N ALA A 47 -12.07 -22.50 -17.00
CA ALA A 47 -13.25 -21.70 -17.30
C ALA A 47 -12.98 -20.63 -18.37
N LEU A 48 -11.80 -19.98 -18.34
CA LEU A 48 -11.40 -19.04 -19.40
C LEU A 48 -11.20 -19.73 -20.74
N ASP A 49 -10.52 -20.87 -20.76
CA ASP A 49 -10.26 -21.64 -21.98
C ASP A 49 -11.56 -22.10 -22.66
N ALA A 50 -12.58 -22.44 -21.87
CA ALA A 50 -13.90 -22.84 -22.37
C ALA A 50 -14.64 -21.71 -23.11
N LEU A 51 -14.30 -20.45 -22.89
CA LEU A 51 -14.86 -19.31 -23.61
C LEU A 51 -14.34 -19.24 -25.07
N GLY A 52 -13.13 -19.73 -25.31
CA GLY A 52 -12.43 -19.57 -26.59
C GLY A 52 -11.80 -18.17 -26.74
N ALA A 53 -10.81 -18.08 -27.62
CA ALA A 53 -9.95 -16.88 -27.72
C ALA A 53 -10.70 -15.61 -28.16
N GLU A 54 -11.67 -15.72 -29.04
CA GLU A 54 -12.45 -14.57 -29.53
C GLU A 54 -13.33 -13.98 -28.42
N GLU A 55 -14.11 -14.81 -27.75
CA GLU A 55 -14.99 -14.38 -26.67
C GLU A 55 -14.17 -13.81 -25.48
N LEU A 56 -13.05 -14.45 -25.14
CA LEU A 56 -12.16 -13.97 -24.09
C LEU A 56 -11.60 -12.58 -24.42
N THR A 57 -11.13 -12.38 -25.64
CA THR A 57 -10.64 -11.07 -26.10
C THR A 57 -11.72 -10.00 -26.04
N ASN A 58 -12.94 -10.32 -26.49
CA ASN A 58 -14.07 -9.41 -26.45
C ASN A 58 -14.43 -9.01 -25.01
N ARG A 59 -14.45 -9.96 -24.07
CA ARG A 59 -14.75 -9.69 -22.66
C ARG A 59 -13.69 -8.77 -22.02
N PHE A 60 -12.42 -8.99 -22.31
CA PHE A 60 -11.35 -8.13 -21.80
C PHE A 60 -11.40 -6.71 -22.39
N GLN A 61 -11.65 -6.59 -23.69
CA GLN A 61 -11.86 -5.28 -24.31
C GLN A 61 -13.07 -4.53 -23.73
N HIS A 62 -14.14 -5.23 -23.38
CA HIS A 62 -15.29 -4.62 -22.70
C HIS A 62 -14.93 -4.15 -21.28
N ALA A 63 -14.05 -4.87 -20.55
CA ALA A 63 -13.57 -4.43 -19.25
C ALA A 63 -12.73 -3.13 -19.36
N ASP A 64 -11.83 -3.08 -20.33
CA ASP A 64 -11.03 -1.88 -20.61
C ASP A 64 -11.90 -0.69 -21.03
N GLN A 65 -12.88 -0.94 -21.91
CA GLN A 65 -13.83 0.09 -22.33
C GLN A 65 -14.66 0.61 -21.15
N TYR A 66 -15.12 -0.29 -20.28
CA TYR A 66 -15.82 0.11 -19.07
C TYR A 66 -14.99 1.04 -18.18
N LEU A 67 -13.71 0.76 -17.95
CA LEU A 67 -12.82 1.61 -17.15
C LEU A 67 -12.63 2.99 -17.79
N ARG A 68 -12.44 3.05 -19.11
CA ARG A 68 -12.37 4.32 -19.84
C ARG A 68 -13.67 5.13 -19.71
N ASP A 69 -14.82 4.49 -19.91
CA ASP A 69 -16.14 5.16 -19.83
C ASP A 69 -16.46 5.62 -18.40
N ALA A 70 -15.95 4.90 -17.39
CA ALA A 70 -16.03 5.28 -15.99
C ALA A 70 -15.08 6.43 -15.60
N GLY A 71 -14.17 6.82 -16.51
CA GLY A 71 -13.18 7.87 -16.26
C GLY A 71 -12.07 7.43 -15.32
N VAL A 72 -11.74 6.12 -15.30
CA VAL A 72 -10.65 5.59 -14.49
C VAL A 72 -9.34 5.83 -15.23
N PHE A 73 -8.60 6.81 -14.78
CA PHE A 73 -7.30 7.17 -15.35
C PHE A 73 -6.32 7.56 -14.24
N TYR A 74 -5.05 7.42 -14.55
CA TYR A 74 -3.95 7.91 -13.73
C TYR A 74 -3.29 9.09 -14.44
N ARG A 75 -3.09 10.21 -13.75
CA ARG A 75 -2.40 11.36 -14.32
C ARG A 75 -0.90 11.22 -14.12
N MET A 76 -0.15 11.29 -15.21
CA MET A 76 1.30 11.35 -15.18
C MET A 76 1.76 12.79 -15.34
N TYR A 77 2.67 13.21 -14.48
CA TYR A 77 3.32 14.52 -14.53
C TYR A 77 4.81 14.33 -14.85
N ASP A 78 5.12 13.78 -16.01
CA ASP A 78 6.49 13.69 -16.52
C ASP A 78 6.90 15.02 -17.12
N GLY A 79 7.39 15.93 -16.30
CA GLY A 79 8.11 17.17 -16.56
C GLY A 79 7.76 18.04 -17.78
N LEU A 80 7.38 17.49 -18.91
CA LEU A 80 7.04 18.18 -20.16
C LEU A 80 5.75 17.67 -20.84
N GLU A 81 5.24 16.51 -20.48
CA GLU A 81 4.00 15.96 -21.04
C GLU A 81 2.99 15.69 -19.92
N GLN A 82 1.96 16.54 -19.86
CA GLN A 82 0.76 16.24 -19.08
C GLN A 82 -0.07 15.28 -19.91
N GLY A 83 -0.14 14.01 -19.51
CA GLY A 83 -0.92 12.98 -20.17
C GLY A 83 -1.85 12.25 -19.19
N GLU A 84 -3.08 11.97 -19.63
CA GLU A 84 -3.92 10.98 -18.98
C GLU A 84 -3.50 9.60 -19.51
N ARG A 85 -3.13 8.70 -18.62
CA ARG A 85 -2.86 7.30 -18.95
C ARG A 85 -4.07 6.48 -18.56
N ASP A 86 -4.56 5.67 -19.50
CA ASP A 86 -5.57 4.66 -19.21
C ASP A 86 -5.10 3.77 -18.05
N TRP A 87 -6.02 3.50 -17.13
CA TRP A 87 -5.72 2.60 -16.01
C TRP A 87 -5.47 1.18 -16.51
N PRO A 88 -4.28 0.61 -16.27
CA PRO A 88 -3.97 -0.73 -16.75
C PRO A 88 -4.66 -1.79 -15.88
N LEU A 89 -5.58 -2.56 -16.48
CA LEU A 89 -6.20 -3.70 -15.80
C LEU A 89 -5.45 -4.98 -16.13
N ALA A 90 -4.96 -5.69 -15.12
CA ALA A 90 -4.55 -7.07 -15.27
C ALA A 90 -5.81 -7.95 -15.43
N HIS A 91 -6.08 -8.42 -16.65
CA HIS A 91 -7.28 -9.21 -16.95
C HIS A 91 -7.31 -10.57 -16.24
N ILE A 92 -6.13 -11.13 -15.96
CA ILE A 92 -5.98 -12.32 -15.13
C ILE A 92 -5.69 -11.86 -13.69
N PRO A 93 -6.66 -12.00 -12.77
CA PRO A 93 -6.45 -11.59 -11.39
C PRO A 93 -5.53 -12.56 -10.66
N LEU A 94 -4.75 -12.05 -9.71
CA LEU A 94 -4.05 -12.89 -8.75
C LEU A 94 -5.07 -13.65 -7.88
N LEU A 95 -4.93 -14.96 -7.82
CA LEU A 95 -5.81 -15.83 -7.04
C LEU A 95 -5.17 -16.16 -5.70
N ILE A 96 -5.78 -15.71 -4.61
CA ILE A 96 -5.36 -16.01 -3.24
C ILE A 96 -6.47 -16.86 -2.60
N ALA A 97 -6.10 -18.03 -2.08
CA ALA A 97 -7.07 -18.91 -1.40
C ALA A 97 -7.51 -18.32 -0.06
N GLU A 98 -8.72 -18.66 0.39
CA GLU A 98 -9.30 -18.07 1.60
C GLU A 98 -8.50 -18.37 2.87
N ASP A 99 -7.97 -19.58 3.02
CA ASP A 99 -7.14 -19.97 4.14
C ASP A 99 -5.80 -19.21 4.16
N GLU A 100 -5.20 -19.00 2.99
CA GLU A 100 -4.01 -18.18 2.84
C GLU A 100 -4.31 -16.71 3.16
N TRP A 101 -5.43 -16.18 2.66
CA TRP A 101 -5.85 -14.81 2.93
C TRP A 101 -6.07 -14.54 4.42
N ARG A 102 -6.68 -15.49 5.16
CA ARG A 102 -6.83 -15.35 6.62
C ARG A 102 -5.49 -15.21 7.34
N GLY A 103 -4.46 -15.92 6.89
CA GLY A 103 -3.11 -15.79 7.44
C GLY A 103 -2.52 -14.39 7.16
N ILE A 104 -2.71 -13.89 5.93
CA ILE A 104 -2.30 -12.53 5.53
C ILE A 104 -3.04 -11.49 6.39
N GLU A 105 -4.36 -11.57 6.47
CA GLU A 105 -5.21 -10.66 7.23
C GLU A 105 -4.80 -10.57 8.70
N ALA A 106 -4.63 -11.72 9.35
CA ALA A 106 -4.19 -11.77 10.75
C ALA A 106 -2.79 -11.15 10.96
N GLY A 107 -1.86 -11.41 10.04
CA GLY A 107 -0.52 -10.83 10.09
C GLY A 107 -0.51 -9.32 9.84
N LEU A 108 -1.35 -8.82 8.93
CA LEU A 108 -1.49 -7.39 8.67
C LEU A 108 -2.17 -6.66 9.83
N ALA A 109 -3.17 -7.27 10.48
CA ALA A 109 -3.79 -6.72 11.69
C ALA A 109 -2.76 -6.58 12.81
N GLN A 110 -1.96 -7.64 13.09
CA GLN A 110 -0.86 -7.57 14.07
C GLN A 110 0.13 -6.46 13.73
N ARG A 111 0.48 -6.29 12.45
CA ARG A 111 1.41 -5.26 12.01
C ARG A 111 0.82 -3.86 12.20
N ALA A 112 -0.45 -3.65 11.87
CA ALA A 112 -1.13 -2.38 12.09
C ALA A 112 -1.14 -1.99 13.57
N ASP A 113 -1.42 -2.93 14.48
CA ASP A 113 -1.37 -2.72 15.93
C ASP A 113 0.05 -2.37 16.41
N LEU A 114 1.08 -3.01 15.82
CA LEU A 114 2.46 -2.65 16.11
C LEU A 114 2.79 -1.23 15.65
N LEU A 115 2.41 -0.87 14.42
CA LEU A 115 2.66 0.47 13.87
C LEU A 115 1.91 1.55 14.67
N GLU A 116 0.68 1.28 15.12
CA GLU A 116 -0.05 2.16 16.06
C GLU A 116 0.75 2.37 17.36
N THR A 117 1.28 1.29 17.94
CA THR A 117 2.12 1.37 19.13
C THR A 117 3.38 2.21 18.90
N VAL A 118 4.02 2.05 17.74
CA VAL A 118 5.25 2.79 17.37
C VAL A 118 4.96 4.28 17.21
N ILE A 119 3.91 4.67 16.49
CA ILE A 119 3.60 6.09 16.29
C ILE A 119 3.15 6.76 17.58
N ALA A 120 2.34 6.08 18.39
CA ALA A 120 1.93 6.59 19.69
C ALA A 120 3.13 6.83 20.63
N ASP A 121 4.15 5.98 20.57
CA ASP A 121 5.38 6.18 21.33
C ASP A 121 6.24 7.33 20.77
N ILE A 122 6.40 7.43 19.46
CA ILE A 122 7.19 8.49 18.79
C ILE A 122 6.64 9.87 19.11
N TYR A 123 5.32 10.06 19.06
CA TYR A 123 4.69 11.34 19.39
C TYR A 123 4.36 11.52 20.88
N GLY A 124 4.55 10.46 21.68
CA GLY A 124 4.30 10.43 23.12
C GLY A 124 5.57 10.38 23.96
N ASN A 125 5.78 9.24 24.62
CA ASN A 125 6.77 9.08 25.67
C ASN A 125 8.20 8.75 25.19
N ASN A 126 8.41 8.43 23.92
CA ASN A 126 9.69 8.01 23.35
C ASN A 126 10.36 6.85 24.11
N ALA A 127 9.57 5.89 24.59
CA ALA A 127 10.08 4.73 25.32
C ALA A 127 10.94 3.82 24.43
N LEU A 128 10.62 3.71 23.13
CA LEU A 128 11.40 2.95 22.17
C LEU A 128 12.85 3.46 22.07
N VAL A 129 13.04 4.79 22.13
CA VAL A 129 14.37 5.40 22.14
C VAL A 129 15.09 5.14 23.47
N ARG A 130 14.40 5.35 24.59
CA ARG A 130 14.99 5.12 25.94
C ARG A 130 15.37 3.66 26.16
N ASP A 131 14.60 2.73 25.62
CA ASP A 131 14.85 1.28 25.71
C ASP A 131 15.89 0.78 24.69
N GLY A 132 16.42 1.67 23.83
CA GLY A 132 17.41 1.35 22.81
C GLY A 132 16.85 0.54 21.63
N LEU A 133 15.54 0.51 21.45
CA LEU A 133 14.87 -0.23 20.37
C LEU A 133 14.77 0.58 19.07
N LEU A 134 14.84 1.90 19.14
CA LEU A 134 14.80 2.80 17.98
C LEU A 134 15.83 3.92 18.14
N PRO A 135 16.75 4.12 17.18
CA PRO A 135 17.70 5.22 17.19
C PRO A 135 16.99 6.58 17.11
N PRO A 136 17.36 7.57 17.94
CA PRO A 136 16.74 8.89 17.92
C PRO A 136 16.94 9.63 16.59
N GLU A 137 17.98 9.32 15.85
CA GLU A 137 18.28 9.90 14.53
C GLU A 137 17.20 9.59 13.48
N LEU A 138 16.56 8.43 13.59
CA LEU A 138 15.47 8.05 12.68
C LEU A 138 14.17 8.80 12.96
N ILE A 139 14.08 9.48 14.10
CA ILE A 139 12.96 10.36 14.45
C ILE A 139 13.34 11.82 14.19
N ALA A 140 14.39 12.31 14.87
CA ALA A 140 14.72 13.74 14.88
C ALA A 140 15.17 14.28 13.52
N GLY A 141 15.81 13.45 12.68
CA GLY A 141 16.24 13.79 11.32
C GLY A 141 15.22 13.47 10.23
N ASN A 142 14.07 12.89 10.59
CA ASN A 142 13.09 12.41 9.63
C ASN A 142 12.21 13.56 9.11
N PRO A 143 12.12 13.78 7.80
CA PRO A 143 11.26 14.82 7.23
C PRO A 143 9.77 14.60 7.50
N GLU A 144 9.35 13.34 7.73
CA GLU A 144 7.97 12.98 8.07
C GLU A 144 7.63 13.24 9.55
N PHE A 145 8.63 13.57 10.38
CA PHE A 145 8.41 13.87 11.81
C PHE A 145 7.87 15.29 11.99
N LEU A 146 6.59 15.41 12.26
CA LEU A 146 5.92 16.68 12.44
C LEU A 146 5.96 17.12 13.92
N ARG A 147 6.96 17.92 14.28
CA ARG A 147 7.17 18.39 15.68
C ARG A 147 5.94 19.00 16.35
N PRO A 148 5.08 19.78 15.66
CA PRO A 148 3.87 20.34 16.28
C PRO A 148 2.87 19.29 16.79
N MET A 149 3.02 18.03 16.38
CA MET A 149 2.13 16.94 16.78
C MET A 149 2.58 16.22 18.06
N VAL A 150 3.76 16.52 18.58
CA VAL A 150 4.30 15.87 19.80
C VAL A 150 3.42 16.18 21.02
N GLY A 151 3.01 15.13 21.72
CA GLY A 151 2.17 15.21 22.92
C GLY A 151 0.68 15.43 22.64
N ILE A 152 0.25 15.36 21.38
CA ILE A 152 -1.16 15.44 21.00
C ILE A 152 -1.74 14.04 20.90
N GLU A 153 -2.74 13.77 21.72
CA GLU A 153 -3.53 12.53 21.61
C GLU A 153 -4.60 12.70 20.53
N PRO A 154 -4.74 11.76 19.57
CA PRO A 154 -5.79 11.81 18.58
C PRO A 154 -7.19 11.78 19.21
N MET A 155 -8.11 12.61 18.71
CA MET A 155 -9.52 12.66 19.16
C MET A 155 -10.19 11.28 19.10
N SER A 156 -9.83 10.45 18.13
CA SER A 156 -10.34 9.08 17.95
C SER A 156 -9.72 8.06 18.91
N GLY A 157 -8.68 8.41 19.66
CA GLY A 157 -7.89 7.49 20.51
C GLY A 157 -6.87 6.65 19.72
N HIS A 158 -6.82 6.76 18.39
CA HIS A 158 -5.88 6.05 17.53
C HIS A 158 -5.27 6.97 16.49
N HIS A 159 -4.01 6.73 16.14
CA HIS A 159 -3.29 7.44 15.07
C HIS A 159 -3.61 6.89 13.68
N LEU A 160 -3.80 5.56 13.58
CA LEU A 160 -3.99 4.85 12.32
C LEU A 160 -5.42 4.29 12.22
N HIS A 161 -6.05 4.54 11.08
CA HIS A 161 -7.41 4.10 10.77
C HIS A 161 -7.51 3.42 9.41
N PHE A 162 -6.58 3.74 8.51
CA PHE A 162 -6.53 3.20 7.17
C PHE A 162 -5.06 2.99 6.79
N CYS A 163 -4.65 1.73 6.69
CA CYS A 163 -3.31 1.34 6.29
C CYS A 163 -3.37 0.52 5.00
N ALA A 164 -2.38 0.69 4.15
CA ALA A 164 -2.11 -0.23 3.07
C ALA A 164 -0.72 -0.85 3.25
N PHE A 165 -0.56 -2.06 2.75
CA PHE A 165 0.68 -2.82 2.86
C PHE A 165 1.04 -3.38 1.50
N GLU A 166 2.30 -3.25 1.14
CA GLU A 166 2.84 -3.80 -0.07
C GLU A 166 3.41 -5.17 0.23
N LEU A 167 2.88 -6.17 -0.45
CA LEU A 167 3.19 -7.57 -0.21
C LEU A 167 3.82 -8.21 -1.43
N GLY A 168 4.79 -9.07 -1.20
CA GLY A 168 5.36 -9.92 -2.22
C GLY A 168 5.55 -11.35 -1.73
N ARG A 169 5.39 -12.33 -2.62
CA ARG A 169 5.70 -13.71 -2.30
C ARG A 169 7.15 -13.98 -2.67
N GLY A 170 7.94 -14.38 -1.67
CA GLY A 170 9.34 -14.70 -1.84
C GLY A 170 9.59 -16.10 -2.41
N PRO A 171 10.88 -16.44 -2.66
CA PRO A 171 11.27 -17.72 -3.23
C PRO A 171 10.90 -18.95 -2.39
N ASP A 172 10.69 -18.75 -1.10
CA ASP A 172 10.25 -19.77 -0.14
C ASP A 172 8.72 -19.98 -0.13
N GLY A 173 7.98 -19.26 -0.98
CA GLY A 173 6.54 -19.30 -1.10
C GLY A 173 5.79 -18.53 0.01
N ARG A 174 6.50 -17.88 0.94
CA ARG A 174 5.90 -17.06 2.00
C ARG A 174 5.65 -15.64 1.52
N TRP A 175 4.63 -15.01 2.10
CA TRP A 175 4.37 -13.59 1.94
C TRP A 175 5.29 -12.76 2.84
N TRP A 176 5.82 -11.70 2.26
CA TRP A 176 6.67 -10.70 2.90
C TRP A 176 6.06 -9.33 2.76
N VAL A 177 6.19 -8.50 3.81
CA VAL A 177 5.85 -7.09 3.71
C VAL A 177 7.05 -6.34 3.14
N LEU A 178 6.84 -5.67 2.03
CA LEU A 178 7.84 -4.87 1.32
C LEU A 178 7.83 -3.42 1.80
N GLY A 179 6.66 -2.91 2.16
CA GLY A 179 6.47 -1.55 2.66
C GLY A 179 5.15 -1.34 3.35
N ASP A 180 5.11 -0.32 4.19
CA ASP A 180 3.94 0.17 4.91
C ASP A 180 3.49 1.48 4.29
N ARG A 181 2.18 1.70 4.19
CA ARG A 181 1.57 2.95 3.75
C ARG A 181 0.57 3.41 4.80
N THR A 182 0.93 4.45 5.51
CA THR A 182 0.19 4.96 6.67
C THR A 182 -0.09 6.45 6.61
N GLN A 183 0.59 7.18 5.73
CA GLN A 183 0.38 8.62 5.61
C GLN A 183 -0.98 8.93 4.96
N ALA A 184 -1.11 8.62 3.69
CA ALA A 184 -2.33 8.82 2.90
C ALA A 184 -2.48 7.70 1.86
N PRO A 185 -2.63 6.41 2.29
CA PRO A 185 -2.59 5.28 1.36
C PRO A 185 -3.67 5.39 0.29
N SER A 186 -3.28 5.21 -0.97
CA SER A 186 -4.15 5.19 -2.15
C SER A 186 -4.32 3.77 -2.69
N GLY A 187 -5.23 3.59 -3.67
CA GLY A 187 -5.47 2.32 -4.35
C GLY A 187 -6.80 1.65 -4.05
N ALA A 188 -7.46 1.95 -2.92
CA ALA A 188 -8.71 1.30 -2.53
C ALA A 188 -9.86 1.53 -3.53
N GLY A 189 -9.97 2.74 -4.10
CA GLY A 189 -10.96 3.06 -5.11
C GLY A 189 -10.67 2.39 -6.45
N PHE A 190 -9.40 2.34 -6.84
CA PHE A 190 -8.97 1.61 -8.02
C PHE A 190 -9.21 0.10 -7.87
N ALA A 191 -8.91 -0.47 -6.69
CA ALA A 191 -9.20 -1.88 -6.41
C ALA A 191 -10.70 -2.20 -6.50
N LEU A 192 -11.57 -1.30 -6.04
CA LEU A 192 -13.02 -1.46 -6.15
C LEU A 192 -13.47 -1.43 -7.60
N GLU A 193 -12.99 -0.47 -8.41
CA GLU A 193 -13.32 -0.41 -9.85
C GLU A 193 -12.73 -1.59 -10.65
N ASN A 194 -11.51 -2.00 -10.37
CA ASN A 194 -10.96 -3.23 -10.94
C ASN A 194 -11.86 -4.44 -10.66
N ARG A 195 -12.38 -4.55 -9.43
CA ARG A 195 -13.31 -5.62 -9.05
C ARG A 195 -14.62 -5.52 -9.82
N VAL A 196 -15.14 -4.30 -10.05
CA VAL A 196 -16.36 -4.09 -10.85
C VAL A 196 -16.11 -4.47 -12.31
N ALA A 197 -15.03 -4.00 -12.91
CA ALA A 197 -14.67 -4.30 -14.31
C ALA A 197 -14.50 -5.81 -14.54
N THR A 198 -13.71 -6.48 -13.69
CA THR A 198 -13.46 -7.92 -13.78
C THR A 198 -14.75 -8.73 -13.54
N THR A 199 -15.58 -8.32 -12.57
CA THR A 199 -16.86 -9.02 -12.31
C THR A 199 -17.83 -8.88 -13.48
N ARG A 200 -17.83 -7.77 -14.21
CA ARG A 200 -18.66 -7.59 -15.42
C ARG A 200 -18.18 -8.46 -16.57
N ALA A 201 -16.86 -8.53 -16.77
CA ALA A 201 -16.27 -9.33 -17.85
C ALA A 201 -16.43 -10.84 -17.60
N LEU A 202 -16.33 -11.29 -16.34
CA LEU A 202 -16.24 -12.69 -15.95
C LEU A 202 -17.32 -13.08 -14.92
N ALA A 203 -18.55 -12.56 -15.05
CA ALA A 203 -19.61 -12.70 -14.06
C ALA A 203 -19.95 -14.16 -13.74
N ASP A 204 -20.02 -15.00 -14.75
CA ASP A 204 -20.25 -16.44 -14.67
C ASP A 204 -19.12 -17.15 -13.90
N ILE A 205 -17.88 -16.86 -14.24
CA ILE A 205 -16.69 -17.45 -13.59
C ILE A 205 -16.58 -17.00 -12.14
N TYR A 206 -16.86 -15.72 -11.84
CA TYR A 206 -16.84 -15.18 -10.48
C TYR A 206 -17.87 -15.84 -9.56
N ALA A 207 -19.05 -16.14 -10.08
CA ALA A 207 -20.08 -16.87 -9.31
C ALA A 207 -19.60 -18.28 -8.93
N ASP A 208 -18.95 -18.98 -9.85
CA ASP A 208 -18.45 -20.34 -9.64
C ASP A 208 -17.23 -20.40 -8.71
N LEU A 209 -16.43 -19.35 -8.64
CA LEU A 209 -15.25 -19.26 -7.78
C LEU A 209 -15.54 -18.73 -6.38
N ASN A 210 -16.77 -18.27 -6.11
CA ASN A 210 -17.17 -17.70 -4.82
C ASN A 210 -16.23 -16.59 -4.33
N VAL A 211 -15.91 -15.63 -5.20
CA VAL A 211 -14.99 -14.54 -4.89
C VAL A 211 -15.56 -13.61 -3.82
N HIS A 212 -14.80 -13.30 -2.78
CA HIS A 212 -15.19 -12.38 -1.72
C HIS A 212 -15.51 -10.98 -2.24
N ARG A 213 -16.57 -10.38 -1.71
CA ARG A 213 -17.01 -9.03 -2.10
C ARG A 213 -16.34 -7.97 -1.23
N LEU A 214 -15.84 -6.90 -1.85
CA LEU A 214 -15.22 -5.78 -1.16
C LEU A 214 -16.20 -4.86 -0.44
N ALA A 215 -17.50 -4.93 -0.77
CA ALA A 215 -18.53 -4.06 -0.20
C ALA A 215 -18.62 -4.11 1.34
N GLY A 216 -18.30 -5.26 1.95
CA GLY A 216 -18.24 -5.43 3.41
C GLY A 216 -17.21 -4.47 4.04
N PHE A 217 -15.99 -4.51 3.54
CA PHE A 217 -14.90 -3.63 3.99
C PHE A 217 -15.28 -2.14 3.92
N PHE A 218 -15.78 -1.68 2.78
CA PHE A 218 -16.15 -0.27 2.62
C PHE A 218 -17.31 0.16 3.52
N ARG A 219 -18.29 -0.73 3.74
CA ARG A 219 -19.39 -0.46 4.68
C ARG A 219 -18.86 -0.30 6.11
N ASP A 220 -18.00 -1.22 6.55
CA ASP A 220 -17.47 -1.25 7.91
C ASP A 220 -16.54 -0.05 8.13
N PHE A 221 -15.73 0.30 7.14
CA PHE A 221 -14.90 1.50 7.16
C PHE A 221 -15.75 2.79 7.21
N ARG A 222 -16.82 2.89 6.38
CA ARG A 222 -17.76 4.01 6.45
C ARG A 222 -18.35 4.17 7.85
N ASN A 223 -18.80 3.06 8.45
CA ASN A 223 -19.38 3.08 9.78
C ASN A 223 -18.33 3.56 10.82
N ALA A 224 -17.11 3.02 10.79
CA ALA A 224 -16.03 3.45 11.67
C ALA A 224 -15.76 4.96 11.59
N LEU A 225 -15.67 5.53 10.38
CA LEU A 225 -15.50 6.97 10.20
C LEU A 225 -16.69 7.79 10.71
N THR A 226 -17.90 7.28 10.52
CA THR A 226 -19.11 7.97 10.99
C THR A 226 -19.18 7.97 12.51
N ASP A 227 -18.83 6.85 13.15
CA ASP A 227 -18.85 6.70 14.61
C ASP A 227 -17.79 7.58 15.29
N MET A 228 -16.62 7.81 14.66
CA MET A 228 -15.61 8.77 15.16
C MET A 228 -16.15 10.20 15.26
N GLY A 229 -17.10 10.58 14.41
CA GLY A 229 -17.69 11.92 14.41
C GLY A 229 -18.55 12.26 15.62
N GLY A 230 -18.76 11.33 16.55
CA GLY A 230 -19.57 11.52 17.75
C GLY A 230 -21.07 11.57 17.46
N ASN A 231 -21.86 12.07 18.42
CA ASN A 231 -23.33 12.01 18.44
C ASN A 231 -24.06 12.76 17.29
N GLY A 232 -23.70 12.49 16.03
CA GLY A 232 -24.57 12.73 14.87
C GLY A 232 -24.64 14.16 14.30
N SER A 233 -23.86 15.13 14.80
CA SER A 233 -23.86 16.49 14.25
C SER A 233 -22.66 16.78 13.33
N GLY A 234 -21.59 16.02 13.44
CA GLY A 234 -20.37 16.20 12.65
C GLY A 234 -20.42 15.47 11.30
N ARG A 235 -19.77 16.08 10.31
CA ARG A 235 -19.65 15.50 8.96
C ARG A 235 -18.30 14.85 8.78
N VAL A 236 -18.31 13.77 8.01
CA VAL A 236 -17.08 13.17 7.45
C VAL A 236 -16.80 13.82 6.10
N ALA A 237 -15.58 14.29 5.91
CA ALA A 237 -15.11 14.81 4.63
C ALA A 237 -13.79 14.15 4.20
N ILE A 238 -13.60 14.03 2.90
CA ILE A 238 -12.33 13.63 2.27
C ILE A 238 -11.65 14.92 1.81
N LEU A 239 -10.47 15.20 2.38
CA LEU A 239 -9.63 16.33 2.00
C LEU A 239 -8.70 15.91 0.86
N THR A 240 -8.93 16.45 -0.32
CA THR A 240 -8.17 16.20 -1.53
C THR A 240 -7.24 17.36 -1.88
N PRO A 241 -6.05 17.11 -2.48
CA PRO A 241 -5.24 18.19 -3.08
C PRO A 241 -5.89 18.84 -4.29
N GLY A 242 -6.96 18.25 -4.82
CA GLY A 242 -7.68 18.77 -5.98
C GLY A 242 -7.46 17.97 -7.27
N PRO A 243 -8.10 18.43 -8.37
CA PRO A 243 -8.18 17.66 -9.62
C PRO A 243 -6.85 17.48 -10.37
N LEU A 244 -5.81 18.20 -9.97
CA LEU A 244 -4.47 18.02 -10.53
C LEU A 244 -3.69 16.88 -9.88
N ASN A 245 -4.20 16.28 -8.80
CA ASN A 245 -3.57 15.13 -8.18
C ASN A 245 -3.74 13.86 -9.05
N GLU A 246 -2.72 13.05 -9.12
CA GLU A 246 -2.68 11.83 -9.92
C GLU A 246 -3.76 10.81 -9.55
N THR A 247 -4.14 10.74 -8.27
CA THR A 247 -5.15 9.83 -7.73
C THR A 247 -6.50 10.50 -7.47
N TYR A 248 -6.76 11.69 -8.02
CA TYR A 248 -8.01 12.43 -7.79
C TYR A 248 -9.27 11.65 -8.17
N PHE A 249 -9.20 10.81 -9.21
CA PHE A 249 -10.28 9.89 -9.55
C PHE A 249 -10.73 9.08 -8.33
N GLU A 250 -9.77 8.47 -7.62
CA GLU A 250 -10.06 7.66 -6.43
C GLU A 250 -10.73 8.48 -5.33
N HIS A 251 -10.25 9.70 -5.07
CA HIS A 251 -10.82 10.56 -4.04
C HIS A 251 -12.29 10.87 -4.32
N ALA A 252 -12.60 11.25 -5.56
CA ALA A 252 -13.98 11.56 -5.99
C ALA A 252 -14.86 10.31 -6.00
N TYR A 253 -14.32 9.18 -6.47
CA TYR A 253 -15.01 7.90 -6.53
C TYR A 253 -15.43 7.40 -5.14
N ILE A 254 -14.47 7.36 -4.19
CA ILE A 254 -14.72 6.89 -2.82
C ILE A 254 -15.65 7.85 -2.09
N ALA A 255 -15.49 9.18 -2.24
CA ALA A 255 -16.39 10.16 -1.64
C ALA A 255 -17.84 9.89 -2.04
N ARG A 256 -18.08 9.69 -3.34
CA ARG A 256 -19.40 9.35 -3.87
C ARG A 256 -19.89 7.98 -3.36
N TYR A 257 -19.02 6.98 -3.36
CA TYR A 257 -19.37 5.61 -2.96
C TYR A 257 -19.76 5.51 -1.48
N LEU A 258 -19.03 6.21 -0.60
CA LEU A 258 -19.28 6.22 0.84
C LEU A 258 -20.32 7.29 1.26
N GLY A 259 -20.66 8.24 0.39
CA GLY A 259 -21.56 9.35 0.68
C GLY A 259 -20.93 10.42 1.57
N PHE A 260 -19.61 10.62 1.46
CA PHE A 260 -18.86 11.66 2.17
C PHE A 260 -18.70 12.92 1.31
N LEU A 261 -18.41 14.05 1.98
CA LEU A 261 -18.05 15.27 1.27
C LEU A 261 -16.64 15.14 0.68
N LEU A 262 -16.46 15.60 -0.55
CA LEU A 262 -15.13 15.83 -1.11
C LEU A 262 -14.84 17.32 -1.01
N VAL A 263 -13.73 17.68 -0.38
CA VAL A 263 -13.36 19.08 -0.11
C VAL A 263 -11.88 19.31 -0.44
N GLN A 264 -11.56 20.50 -0.89
CA GLN A 264 -10.20 21.02 -1.01
C GLN A 264 -9.88 21.94 0.19
N GLY A 265 -8.60 22.30 0.39
CA GLY A 265 -8.22 23.17 1.49
C GLY A 265 -8.91 24.52 1.49
N GLU A 266 -9.21 25.07 0.32
CA GLU A 266 -9.95 26.34 0.16
C GLU A 266 -11.45 26.27 0.54
N ASP A 267 -12.05 25.07 0.52
CA ASP A 267 -13.42 24.85 0.96
C ASP A 267 -13.54 24.87 2.50
N LEU A 268 -12.43 24.72 3.20
CA LEU A 268 -12.38 24.67 4.65
C LEU A 268 -12.01 26.02 5.26
N VAL A 269 -12.35 26.18 6.51
CA VAL A 269 -11.89 27.27 7.38
C VAL A 269 -11.91 26.79 8.83
N VAL A 270 -10.93 27.22 9.61
CA VAL A 270 -10.91 26.99 11.05
C VAL A 270 -11.43 28.25 11.75
N VAL A 271 -12.50 28.10 12.53
CA VAL A 271 -13.14 29.19 13.30
C VAL A 271 -13.22 28.75 14.75
N ASP A 272 -12.63 29.52 15.65
CA ASP A 272 -12.59 29.23 17.09
C ASP A 272 -12.01 27.84 17.45
N GLY A 273 -11.15 27.31 16.55
CA GLY A 273 -10.52 25.99 16.68
C GLY A 273 -11.39 24.84 16.15
N GLU A 274 -12.53 25.10 15.54
CA GLU A 274 -13.37 24.09 14.89
C GLU A 274 -13.21 24.14 13.36
N VAL A 275 -13.14 22.98 12.74
CA VAL A 275 -13.06 22.86 11.27
C VAL A 275 -14.46 22.98 10.67
N MET A 276 -14.62 23.94 9.77
CA MET A 276 -15.87 24.22 9.08
C MET A 276 -15.70 24.09 7.57
N VAL A 277 -16.68 23.54 6.89
CA VAL A 277 -16.79 23.60 5.42
C VAL A 277 -17.71 24.74 5.00
N ARG A 278 -17.28 25.48 3.96
CA ARG A 278 -18.06 26.55 3.33
C ARG A 278 -19.16 25.93 2.46
N THR A 279 -20.41 26.31 2.72
CA THR A 279 -21.54 25.86 1.91
C THR A 279 -22.42 27.06 1.54
N VAL A 280 -23.32 26.90 0.56
CA VAL A 280 -24.28 27.94 0.18
C VAL A 280 -25.20 28.33 1.33
N SER A 281 -25.40 27.47 2.33
CA SER A 281 -26.21 27.73 3.54
C SER A 281 -25.35 28.15 4.74
N GLY A 282 -24.11 28.60 4.54
CA GLY A 282 -23.17 29.03 5.56
C GLY A 282 -22.18 27.93 5.96
N LEU A 283 -21.44 28.18 7.03
CA LEU A 283 -20.44 27.28 7.56
C LEU A 283 -21.08 26.06 8.22
N LYS A 284 -20.52 24.89 8.02
CA LYS A 284 -20.96 23.64 8.62
C LYS A 284 -19.79 22.90 9.24
N PRO A 285 -19.93 22.32 10.46
CA PRO A 285 -18.84 21.65 11.12
C PRO A 285 -18.43 20.34 10.43
N ILE A 286 -17.12 20.07 10.42
CA ILE A 286 -16.50 18.81 10.05
C ILE A 286 -15.87 18.21 11.30
N SER A 287 -16.23 16.97 11.64
CA SER A 287 -15.69 16.27 12.81
C SER A 287 -14.69 15.18 12.45
N VAL A 288 -14.71 14.69 11.22
CA VAL A 288 -13.75 13.70 10.72
C VAL A 288 -13.23 14.15 9.35
N LEU A 289 -11.92 14.18 9.22
CA LEU A 289 -11.25 14.58 8.00
C LEU A 289 -10.34 13.43 7.51
N TRP A 290 -10.78 12.73 6.47
CA TRP A 290 -9.95 11.75 5.80
C TRP A 290 -9.09 12.47 4.76
N ARG A 291 -7.83 12.70 5.11
CA ARG A 291 -6.89 13.42 4.24
C ARG A 291 -6.31 12.52 3.16
N ARG A 292 -6.15 13.12 1.99
CA ARG A 292 -5.52 12.50 0.81
C ARG A 292 -4.34 13.34 0.32
N LEU A 293 -3.76 14.15 1.17
CA LEU A 293 -2.54 14.92 0.96
C LEU A 293 -1.56 14.64 2.09
N ASP A 294 -0.28 14.84 1.84
CA ASP A 294 0.77 14.59 2.83
C ASP A 294 0.62 15.51 4.03
N GLY A 295 1.04 15.00 5.19
CA GLY A 295 0.79 15.66 6.46
C GLY A 295 1.35 17.08 6.55
N ASP A 296 2.53 17.31 6.00
CA ASP A 296 3.22 18.60 6.01
C ASP A 296 2.48 19.68 5.20
N PHE A 297 1.77 19.32 4.12
CA PHE A 297 0.95 20.24 3.33
C PHE A 297 -0.36 20.66 3.99
N THR A 298 -0.75 20.03 5.11
CA THR A 298 -2.08 20.19 5.69
C THR A 298 -2.32 21.59 6.27
N ASP A 299 -1.30 22.22 6.87
CA ASP A 299 -1.41 23.53 7.52
C ASP A 299 -0.21 24.43 7.20
N PRO A 300 -0.42 25.51 6.40
CA PRO A 300 0.66 26.44 6.05
C PRO A 300 1.17 27.31 7.22
N LEU A 301 0.44 27.38 8.34
CA LEU A 301 0.89 28.17 9.49
C LEU A 301 1.90 27.47 10.37
N GLU A 302 1.72 26.17 10.59
CA GLU A 302 2.56 25.44 11.56
C GLU A 302 3.43 24.34 10.92
N LEU A 303 3.13 23.93 9.66
CA LEU A 303 3.83 22.85 8.98
C LEU A 303 4.61 23.41 7.78
N ARG A 304 4.03 23.38 6.61
CA ARG A 304 4.71 23.76 5.36
C ARG A 304 4.19 25.09 4.82
N GLN A 305 4.97 26.16 5.06
CA GLN A 305 4.54 27.55 4.78
C GLN A 305 4.22 27.87 3.32
N ASP A 306 4.74 27.09 2.37
CA ASP A 306 4.48 27.24 0.93
C ASP A 306 3.31 26.37 0.44
N SER A 307 2.60 25.68 1.35
CA SER A 307 1.42 24.91 1.00
C SER A 307 0.27 25.80 0.55
N HIS A 308 -0.24 25.56 -0.67
CA HIS A 308 -1.42 26.20 -1.23
C HIS A 308 -2.66 25.27 -1.22
N ILE A 309 -2.49 24.02 -0.76
CA ILE A 309 -3.54 22.98 -0.75
C ILE A 309 -4.06 22.64 0.65
N GLY A 310 -3.38 23.16 1.68
CA GLY A 310 -3.76 23.01 3.09
C GLY A 310 -4.71 24.12 3.55
N THR A 311 -5.18 24.01 4.80
CA THR A 311 -6.06 24.99 5.44
C THR A 311 -5.38 25.56 6.69
N PRO A 312 -5.20 26.89 6.80
CA PRO A 312 -4.60 27.51 7.97
C PRO A 312 -5.34 27.17 9.26
N GLY A 313 -4.60 26.71 10.30
CA GLY A 313 -5.13 26.41 11.62
C GLY A 313 -5.63 24.99 11.83
N LEU A 314 -5.48 24.08 10.85
CA LEU A 314 -5.86 22.69 11.03
C LEU A 314 -5.08 22.00 12.15
N THR A 315 -3.81 22.31 12.33
CA THR A 315 -2.97 21.79 13.43
C THR A 315 -3.55 22.19 14.80
N GLU A 316 -4.03 23.43 14.94
CA GLU A 316 -4.67 23.89 16.16
C GLU A 316 -6.00 23.16 16.40
N ALA A 317 -6.79 22.90 15.38
CA ALA A 317 -8.02 22.13 15.49
C ALA A 317 -7.76 20.69 15.98
N VAL A 318 -6.69 20.04 15.48
CA VAL A 318 -6.25 18.72 15.95
C VAL A 318 -5.84 18.79 17.41
N ARG A 319 -5.03 19.81 17.79
CA ARG A 319 -4.54 20.01 19.16
C ARG A 319 -5.70 20.21 20.16
N ARG A 320 -6.78 20.84 19.74
CA ARG A 320 -8.01 21.01 20.55
C ARG A 320 -8.89 19.77 20.60
N GLY A 321 -8.61 18.75 19.81
CA GLY A 321 -9.45 17.57 19.70
C GLY A 321 -10.82 17.88 19.08
N SER A 322 -10.92 18.87 18.19
CA SER A 322 -12.17 19.26 17.53
C SER A 322 -12.43 18.50 16.22
N VAL A 323 -11.41 17.83 15.69
CA VAL A 323 -11.48 17.05 14.46
C VAL A 323 -10.60 15.80 14.55
N ALA A 324 -11.13 14.66 14.14
CA ALA A 324 -10.37 13.44 13.96
C ALA A 324 -9.76 13.41 12.55
N PHE A 325 -8.45 13.14 12.47
CA PHE A 325 -7.75 12.92 11.20
C PHE A 325 -7.58 11.44 10.90
N VAL A 326 -7.76 11.07 9.65
CA VAL A 326 -7.53 9.70 9.13
C VAL A 326 -6.46 9.77 8.04
N ASN A 327 -5.23 9.31 8.26
CA ASN A 327 -4.60 9.01 9.55
C ASN A 327 -4.07 10.32 10.18
N SER A 328 -3.60 10.22 11.44
CA SER A 328 -3.00 11.36 12.15
C SER A 328 -1.89 12.02 11.34
N LEU A 329 -1.72 13.32 11.55
CA LEU A 329 -0.59 14.06 11.01
C LEU A 329 0.72 13.48 11.54
N GLY A 330 1.71 13.30 10.65
CA GLY A 330 2.98 12.67 10.97
C GLY A 330 3.02 11.15 10.88
N ALA A 331 1.93 10.50 10.44
CA ALA A 331 1.91 9.05 10.23
C ALA A 331 2.91 8.58 9.15
N GLY A 332 3.35 9.46 8.24
CA GLY A 332 4.35 9.15 7.22
C GLY A 332 5.69 8.65 7.77
N ILE A 333 6.03 8.97 9.01
CA ILE A 333 7.27 8.48 9.64
C ILE A 333 7.37 6.96 9.64
N LEU A 334 6.24 6.27 9.70
CA LEU A 334 6.17 4.80 9.72
C LEU A 334 6.49 4.17 8.35
N GLU A 335 6.43 4.93 7.27
CA GLU A 335 6.70 4.47 5.90
C GLU A 335 8.19 4.45 5.59
N THR A 336 9.02 5.04 6.45
CA THR A 336 10.45 5.20 6.15
C THR A 336 11.19 3.87 6.15
N ARG A 337 12.00 3.66 5.10
CA ARG A 337 12.72 2.40 4.85
C ARG A 337 13.49 1.88 6.06
N ALA A 338 14.26 2.74 6.71
CA ALA A 338 15.11 2.34 7.84
C ALA A 338 14.32 1.81 9.03
N LEU A 339 13.04 2.22 9.21
CA LEU A 339 12.20 1.72 10.30
C LEU A 339 12.00 0.22 10.22
N GLY A 340 11.94 -0.34 9.00
CA GLY A 340 11.82 -1.78 8.77
C GLY A 340 12.89 -2.62 9.46
N ALA A 341 14.09 -2.07 9.67
CA ALA A 341 15.18 -2.76 10.38
C ALA A 341 14.86 -3.02 11.87
N PHE A 342 14.01 -2.21 12.48
CA PHE A 342 13.73 -2.22 13.92
C PHE A 342 12.41 -2.88 14.28
N LEU A 343 11.45 -2.95 13.36
CA LEU A 343 10.11 -3.52 13.60
C LEU A 343 10.14 -4.93 14.19
N PRO A 344 11.02 -5.88 13.76
CA PRO A 344 11.06 -7.22 14.35
C PRO A 344 11.46 -7.22 15.84
N ALA A 345 12.41 -6.36 16.22
CA ALA A 345 12.84 -6.23 17.62
C ALA A 345 11.76 -5.55 18.47
N ILE A 346 11.12 -4.51 17.92
CA ILE A 346 10.01 -3.82 18.57
C ILE A 346 8.82 -4.77 18.77
N ALA A 347 8.47 -5.61 17.77
CA ALA A 347 7.40 -6.59 17.88
C ALA A 347 7.65 -7.56 19.04
N ARG A 348 8.82 -8.17 19.11
CA ARG A 348 9.18 -9.05 20.25
C ARG A 348 9.07 -8.36 21.58
N SER A 349 9.52 -7.09 21.66
CA SER A 349 9.50 -6.32 22.91
C SER A 349 8.09 -5.88 23.32
N ARG A 350 7.26 -5.44 22.38
CA ARG A 350 5.96 -4.81 22.67
C ARG A 350 4.77 -5.76 22.55
N LEU A 351 4.85 -6.73 21.62
CA LEU A 351 3.80 -7.72 21.42
C LEU A 351 4.13 -9.07 22.05
N GLY A 352 5.38 -9.31 22.49
CA GLY A 352 5.85 -10.59 23.03
C GLY A 352 5.93 -11.71 21.99
N SER A 353 5.87 -11.40 20.71
CA SER A 353 5.91 -12.37 19.61
C SER A 353 6.63 -11.80 18.39
N ASP A 354 7.08 -12.69 17.49
CA ASP A 354 7.54 -12.27 16.18
C ASP A 354 6.38 -11.81 15.30
N LEU A 355 6.71 -11.06 14.25
CA LEU A 355 5.74 -10.70 13.21
C LEU A 355 5.25 -11.95 12.49
N ALA A 356 3.94 -12.11 12.38
CA ALA A 356 3.32 -13.23 11.67
C ALA A 356 3.59 -13.14 10.15
N LEU A 357 3.60 -11.92 9.60
CA LEU A 357 4.14 -11.63 8.28
C LEU A 357 5.48 -10.92 8.45
N PRO A 358 6.60 -11.56 8.07
CA PRO A 358 7.90 -10.92 8.15
C PRO A 358 7.99 -9.77 7.15
N ASN A 359 8.71 -8.72 7.50
CA ASN A 359 9.13 -7.74 6.50
C ASN A 359 10.43 -8.19 5.82
N ILE A 360 10.65 -7.66 4.63
CA ILE A 360 11.93 -7.84 3.92
C ILE A 360 13.08 -7.47 4.85
N ALA A 361 14.14 -8.27 4.85
CA ALA A 361 15.30 -8.04 5.69
C ALA A 361 15.90 -6.67 5.37
N THR A 362 16.02 -5.84 6.38
CA THR A 362 16.44 -4.44 6.24
C THR A 362 17.53 -4.13 7.24
N TRP A 363 18.54 -3.37 6.82
CA TRP A 363 19.68 -2.94 7.63
C TRP A 363 19.86 -1.42 7.52
N TRP A 364 19.78 -0.73 8.63
CA TRP A 364 20.15 0.68 8.68
C TRP A 364 21.66 0.83 8.88
N CYS A 365 22.35 1.46 7.93
CA CYS A 365 23.82 1.54 7.94
C CYS A 365 24.39 2.42 9.06
N GLY A 366 23.56 3.18 9.77
CA GLY A 366 23.99 3.91 10.97
C GLY A 366 24.43 3.03 12.12
N GLY A 367 23.98 1.76 12.18
CA GLY A 367 24.45 0.76 13.12
C GLY A 367 25.75 0.10 12.63
N GLU A 368 26.73 -0.10 13.52
CA GLU A 368 28.03 -0.66 13.12
C GLU A 368 27.93 -2.11 12.61
N GLU A 369 27.16 -2.96 13.30
CA GLU A 369 26.95 -4.36 12.90
C GLU A 369 26.18 -4.45 11.56
N ALA A 370 25.14 -3.64 11.39
CA ALA A 370 24.36 -3.56 10.17
C ALA A 370 25.24 -3.10 8.99
N ARG A 371 26.08 -2.07 9.19
CA ARG A 371 26.99 -1.57 8.16
C ARG A 371 28.05 -2.61 7.78
N ALA A 372 28.60 -3.36 8.75
CA ALA A 372 29.52 -4.47 8.47
C ALA A 372 28.84 -5.54 7.61
N TYR A 373 27.62 -5.94 7.98
CA TYR A 373 26.85 -6.90 7.18
C TYR A 373 26.62 -6.41 5.74
N VAL A 374 26.19 -5.15 5.58
CA VAL A 374 25.94 -4.53 4.27
C VAL A 374 27.20 -4.56 3.41
N ARG A 375 28.36 -4.26 3.97
CA ARG A 375 29.65 -4.31 3.25
C ARG A 375 30.01 -5.73 2.80
N ASP A 376 29.84 -6.72 3.69
CA ASP A 376 30.21 -8.12 3.43
C ASP A 376 29.27 -8.79 2.40
N ASN A 377 27.98 -8.33 2.31
CA ASN A 377 26.96 -8.88 1.43
C ASN A 377 26.53 -7.90 0.34
N PHE A 378 27.34 -6.90 0.04
CA PHE A 378 26.95 -5.72 -0.75
C PHE A 378 26.29 -6.06 -2.10
N ASN A 379 26.77 -7.11 -2.80
CA ASN A 379 26.27 -7.45 -4.13
C ASN A 379 24.84 -8.02 -4.16
N ASP A 380 24.31 -8.48 -3.04
CA ASP A 380 23.01 -9.14 -2.94
C ASP A 380 21.94 -8.22 -2.36
N LEU A 381 22.22 -6.91 -2.28
CA LEU A 381 21.38 -5.93 -1.62
C LEU A 381 20.86 -4.85 -2.56
N LEU A 382 19.72 -4.29 -2.18
CA LEU A 382 19.21 -3.01 -2.66
C LEU A 382 19.60 -1.94 -1.64
N VAL A 383 20.22 -0.87 -2.08
CA VAL A 383 20.67 0.22 -1.18
C VAL A 383 20.07 1.55 -1.63
N GLY A 384 19.57 2.30 -0.68
CA GLY A 384 18.99 3.62 -0.93
C GLY A 384 18.88 4.50 0.31
N PRO A 385 18.26 5.68 0.19
CA PRO A 385 18.10 6.61 1.30
C PRO A 385 17.34 5.99 2.48
N ALA A 386 17.87 6.14 3.69
CA ALA A 386 17.30 5.56 4.92
C ALA A 386 15.91 6.09 5.26
N LEU A 387 15.66 7.38 5.01
CA LEU A 387 14.42 8.07 5.34
C LEU A 387 13.46 8.20 4.14
N SER A 388 13.72 7.49 3.04
CA SER A 388 12.80 7.42 1.91
C SER A 388 11.54 6.65 2.30
N THR A 389 10.39 7.16 1.87
CA THR A 389 9.08 6.51 1.96
C THR A 389 8.73 5.75 0.67
N LEU A 390 9.56 5.84 -0.36
CA LEU A 390 9.40 5.11 -1.61
C LEU A 390 9.88 3.67 -1.48
N LEU A 391 9.23 2.75 -2.20
CA LEU A 391 9.68 1.36 -2.26
C LEU A 391 11.06 1.23 -2.90
N SER A 392 11.76 0.16 -2.52
CA SER A 392 13.06 -0.16 -3.10
C SER A 392 13.00 -0.59 -4.57
N ILE A 393 11.82 -0.98 -5.03
CA ILE A 393 11.58 -1.40 -6.43
C ILE A 393 11.13 -0.24 -7.32
N ASP A 394 10.83 0.95 -6.74
CA ASP A 394 10.43 2.12 -7.51
C ASP A 394 11.67 2.83 -8.08
N ASP A 395 11.69 3.07 -9.38
CA ASP A 395 12.83 3.70 -10.09
C ASP A 395 13.16 5.10 -9.54
N ASP A 396 12.15 5.84 -9.05
CA ASP A 396 12.31 7.21 -8.54
C ASP A 396 12.83 7.28 -7.10
N GLY A 397 12.94 6.14 -6.40
CA GLY A 397 13.30 6.06 -4.98
C GLY A 397 14.78 6.28 -4.66
N GLY A 398 15.62 6.53 -5.65
CA GLY A 398 17.08 6.64 -5.47
C GLY A 398 17.70 5.36 -4.92
N THR A 399 17.04 4.23 -5.11
CA THR A 399 17.49 2.90 -4.68
C THR A 399 18.27 2.24 -5.81
N ALA A 400 19.43 1.67 -5.48
CA ALA A 400 20.25 0.95 -6.42
C ALA A 400 20.23 -0.56 -6.12
N ALA A 401 19.91 -1.37 -7.11
CA ALA A 401 20.22 -2.79 -7.11
C ALA A 401 21.73 -2.94 -7.37
N ILE A 402 22.46 -3.33 -6.35
CA ILE A 402 23.93 -3.33 -6.42
C ILE A 402 24.45 -4.27 -7.52
N ALA A 403 23.73 -5.38 -7.75
CA ALA A 403 24.09 -6.33 -8.81
C ALA A 403 24.13 -5.66 -10.21
N ASP A 404 23.31 -4.63 -10.45
CA ASP A 404 23.17 -3.98 -11.75
C ASP A 404 24.15 -2.81 -11.95
N LEU A 405 24.85 -2.38 -10.88
CA LEU A 405 25.81 -1.29 -10.95
C LEU A 405 27.15 -1.76 -11.54
N ASP A 406 27.79 -0.88 -12.30
CA ASP A 406 29.18 -1.09 -12.69
C ASP A 406 30.15 -0.97 -11.50
N PRO A 407 31.40 -1.45 -11.63
CA PRO A 407 32.36 -1.44 -10.52
C PRO A 407 32.70 -0.03 -9.97
N ALA A 408 32.65 1.01 -10.80
CA ALA A 408 32.95 2.38 -10.37
C ALA A 408 31.78 2.95 -9.57
N ALA A 409 30.53 2.75 -10.02
CA ALA A 409 29.32 3.14 -9.31
C ALA A 409 29.18 2.42 -7.97
N ARG A 410 29.53 1.12 -7.90
CA ARG A 410 29.58 0.36 -6.63
C ARG A 410 30.59 0.96 -5.64
N ALA A 411 31.79 1.27 -6.09
CA ALA A 411 32.82 1.87 -5.24
C ALA A 411 32.39 3.26 -4.74
N ASP A 412 31.79 4.08 -5.60
CA ASP A 412 31.27 5.41 -5.24
C ASP A 412 30.15 5.30 -4.18
N LEU A 413 29.18 4.40 -4.38
CA LEU A 413 28.11 4.18 -3.41
C LEU A 413 28.64 3.68 -2.06
N LEU A 414 29.61 2.77 -2.08
CA LEU A 414 30.24 2.29 -0.84
C LEU A 414 30.95 3.43 -0.10
N ALA A 415 31.68 4.28 -0.83
CA ALA A 415 32.32 5.46 -0.25
C ALA A 415 31.30 6.46 0.34
N LYS A 416 30.15 6.65 -0.29
CA LYS A 416 29.05 7.48 0.24
C LYS A 416 28.49 6.90 1.54
N ILE A 417 28.26 5.57 1.60
CA ILE A 417 27.79 4.89 2.82
C ILE A 417 28.80 5.07 3.96
N GLU A 418 30.08 4.92 3.69
CA GLU A 418 31.14 5.09 4.72
C GLU A 418 31.26 6.56 5.18
N SER A 419 31.01 7.52 4.30
CA SER A 419 31.08 8.94 4.64
C SER A 419 29.88 9.44 5.46
N ASP A 420 28.66 8.92 5.16
CA ASP A 420 27.42 9.24 5.88
C ASP A 420 26.53 7.99 6.02
N PRO A 421 26.91 7.08 6.93
CA PRO A 421 26.21 5.81 7.06
C PRO A 421 24.74 5.95 7.51
N LYS A 422 24.40 7.02 8.23
CA LYS A 422 23.03 7.23 8.73
C LYS A 422 22.04 7.57 7.63
N ALA A 423 22.53 8.09 6.51
CA ALA A 423 21.71 8.44 5.35
C ALA A 423 21.25 7.22 4.54
N PHE A 424 21.78 6.01 4.78
CA PHE A 424 21.52 4.84 3.96
C PHE A 424 20.90 3.69 4.74
N ALA A 425 20.04 2.95 4.03
CA ALA A 425 19.55 1.64 4.46
C ALA A 425 19.65 0.66 3.30
N ALA A 426 19.91 -0.59 3.63
CA ALA A 426 19.97 -1.70 2.69
C ALA A 426 18.82 -2.67 2.94
N GLN A 427 18.34 -3.30 1.88
CA GLN A 427 17.33 -4.36 1.92
C GLN A 427 17.76 -5.54 1.08
N GLU A 428 17.30 -6.74 1.44
CA GLU A 428 17.55 -7.95 0.65
C GLU A 428 16.91 -7.81 -0.73
N ALA A 429 17.67 -8.14 -1.78
CA ALA A 429 17.17 -8.17 -3.15
C ALA A 429 16.38 -9.46 -3.38
N VAL A 430 15.11 -9.47 -2.98
CA VAL A 430 14.24 -10.65 -3.10
C VAL A 430 13.66 -10.74 -4.50
N LYS A 431 13.76 -11.92 -5.10
CA LYS A 431 13.05 -12.25 -6.33
C LYS A 431 11.60 -12.59 -5.99
N LEU A 432 10.69 -11.70 -6.35
CA LEU A 432 9.26 -11.91 -6.14
C LEU A 432 8.71 -12.94 -7.13
N SER A 433 7.59 -13.57 -6.76
CA SER A 433 6.86 -14.48 -7.64
C SER A 433 6.32 -13.77 -8.88
N THR A 434 6.14 -14.55 -9.96
CA THR A 434 5.45 -14.07 -11.16
C THR A 434 4.02 -14.61 -11.21
N ALA A 435 3.13 -13.84 -11.83
CA ALA A 435 1.76 -14.25 -12.12
C ALA A 435 1.52 -14.23 -13.65
N PRO A 436 0.58 -15.05 -14.17
CA PRO A 436 0.24 -15.01 -15.58
C PRO A 436 -0.52 -13.72 -15.94
N VAL A 437 -0.07 -13.02 -16.97
CA VAL A 437 -0.75 -11.87 -17.56
C VAL A 437 -1.13 -12.20 -18.99
N TYR A 438 -2.36 -11.83 -19.41
CA TYR A 438 -2.83 -12.06 -20.76
C TYR A 438 -2.38 -10.94 -21.69
N VAL A 439 -1.54 -11.29 -22.66
CA VAL A 439 -0.96 -10.34 -23.63
C VAL A 439 -1.08 -10.93 -25.04
N GLY A 440 -1.75 -10.23 -25.95
CA GLY A 440 -1.78 -10.61 -27.37
C GLY A 440 -2.32 -12.03 -27.66
N GLY A 441 -3.19 -12.57 -26.82
CA GLY A 441 -3.75 -13.91 -27.00
C GLY A 441 -3.00 -15.04 -26.27
N ALA A 442 -1.97 -14.72 -25.51
CA ALA A 442 -1.15 -15.68 -24.76
C ALA A 442 -0.94 -15.23 -23.30
N LEU A 443 -0.51 -16.16 -22.46
CA LEU A 443 -0.11 -15.86 -21.09
C LEU A 443 1.40 -15.65 -21.00
N GLU A 444 1.81 -14.56 -20.37
CA GLU A 444 3.21 -14.24 -20.07
C GLU A 444 3.39 -14.13 -18.56
N PRO A 445 4.53 -14.64 -17.98
CA PRO A 445 4.84 -14.43 -16.57
C PRO A 445 5.31 -12.99 -16.35
N ARG A 446 4.70 -12.31 -15.38
CA ARG A 446 5.08 -10.96 -14.94
C ARG A 446 5.19 -10.92 -13.43
N PRO A 447 6.17 -10.18 -12.86
CA PRO A 447 6.26 -9.94 -11.43
C PRO A 447 5.14 -9.06 -10.91
#